data_f30c4a8d4e5915890664a3537a2bee32
#
_entry.id   f30c4a8d4e5915890664a3537a2bee32
#
_cell.length_a   1.000
_cell.length_b   1.000
_cell.length_c   1.000
_cell.angle_alpha   90.00
_cell.angle_beta   90.00
_cell.angle_gamma   90.00
#
_symmetry.space_group_name_H-M   'P 1'
#
loop_
_entity.id
_entity.type
_entity.pdbx_description
1 polymer ?
#
loop_
_entity_poly.entity_id
_entity_poly.type
_entity_poly.pdbx_seq_one_letter_code
_entity_poly.pdbx_strand_id
1 'polypeptide(L)'
;QWSTFHEQLLGAVIGDPAHQATFEAYTFLLAISSWVNESTRGRIVLVGDALGVMHGMVQWSAKSRVVNEISKEIALVLAPLCLSLMGIHIWGEENELADALSRLYSGKDFPPALAHVPRSRPIEQWLSLGT
;
A
#
# COMPACT_ATOMS: atom_id res chain seq x y z
N GLN A 1 5.68 -10.52 -3.39
CA GLN A 1 5.25 -11.55 -2.42
C GLN A 1 5.74 -11.17 -1.03
N TRP A 2 4.86 -11.26 -0.02
CA TRP A 2 5.24 -11.08 1.36
C TRP A 2 6.17 -12.18 1.84
N SER A 3 7.08 -11.86 2.75
CA SER A 3 8.07 -12.77 3.30
C SER A 3 8.21 -12.60 4.81
N THR A 4 8.95 -13.48 5.46
CA THR A 4 9.28 -13.38 6.89
C THR A 4 9.92 -12.04 7.26
N PHE A 5 10.68 -11.45 6.34
CA PHE A 5 11.22 -10.10 6.53
C PHE A 5 10.11 -9.07 6.75
N HIS A 6 9.04 -9.13 5.95
CA HIS A 6 7.90 -8.22 6.09
C HIS A 6 7.13 -8.47 7.39
N GLU A 7 6.99 -9.73 7.82
CA GLU A 7 6.37 -10.04 9.11
C GLU A 7 7.15 -9.42 10.27
N GLN A 8 8.46 -9.52 10.24
CA GLN A 8 9.33 -8.93 11.27
C GLN A 8 9.28 -7.40 11.25
N LEU A 9 9.35 -6.80 10.05
CA LEU A 9 9.31 -5.35 9.87
C LEU A 9 8.01 -4.74 10.39
N LEU A 10 6.89 -5.39 10.09
CA LEU A 10 5.54 -4.87 10.38
C LEU A 10 4.98 -5.37 11.71
N GLY A 11 5.63 -6.35 12.34
CA GLY A 11 5.08 -7.02 13.52
C GLY A 11 3.75 -7.70 13.23
N ALA A 12 3.60 -8.29 12.05
CA ALA A 12 2.36 -8.84 11.53
C ALA A 12 2.59 -10.24 10.95
N VAL A 13 1.54 -11.06 10.90
CA VAL A 13 1.60 -12.43 10.40
C VAL A 13 0.88 -12.53 9.06
N ILE A 14 1.55 -13.08 8.06
CA ILE A 14 0.98 -13.30 6.72
C ILE A 14 -0.19 -14.29 6.82
N GLY A 15 -1.32 -13.91 6.22
CA GLY A 15 -2.53 -14.73 6.21
C GLY A 15 -3.42 -14.57 7.46
N ASP A 16 -2.98 -13.85 8.47
CA ASP A 16 -3.83 -13.53 9.63
C ASP A 16 -4.78 -12.37 9.27
N PRO A 17 -6.10 -12.57 9.31
CA PRO A 17 -7.07 -11.52 9.01
C PRO A 17 -6.92 -10.27 9.88
N ALA A 18 -6.46 -10.43 11.13
CA ALA A 18 -6.22 -9.31 12.03
C ALA A 18 -5.08 -8.39 11.57
N HIS A 19 -4.16 -8.90 10.74
CA HIS A 19 -3.01 -8.18 10.23
C HIS A 19 -3.14 -7.73 8.78
N GLN A 20 -4.23 -8.08 8.10
CA GLN A 20 -4.48 -7.74 6.70
C GLN A 20 -4.32 -6.23 6.44
N ALA A 21 -4.91 -5.40 7.30
CA ALA A 21 -4.86 -3.94 7.21
C ALA A 21 -3.42 -3.40 7.20
N THR A 22 -2.53 -4.02 7.97
CA THR A 22 -1.12 -3.60 8.04
C THR A 22 -0.39 -3.83 6.71
N PHE A 23 -0.59 -4.98 6.09
CA PHE A 23 0.00 -5.30 4.78
C PHE A 23 -0.57 -4.41 3.67
N GLU A 24 -1.86 -4.10 3.71
CA GLU A 24 -2.49 -3.18 2.76
C GLU A 24 -1.95 -1.76 2.89
N ALA A 25 -1.84 -1.25 4.11
CA ALA A 25 -1.24 0.06 4.36
C ALA A 25 0.21 0.12 3.85
N TYR A 26 0.99 -0.93 4.10
CA TYR A 26 2.36 -1.00 3.62
C TYR A 26 2.44 -1.06 2.09
N THR A 27 1.50 -1.71 1.42
CA THR A 27 1.39 -1.69 -0.04
C THR A 27 1.24 -0.26 -0.56
N PHE A 28 0.41 0.56 0.06
CA PHE A 28 0.26 1.97 -0.32
C PHE A 28 1.55 2.76 -0.14
N LEU A 29 2.26 2.54 0.96
CA LEU A 29 3.57 3.18 1.19
C LEU A 29 4.56 2.80 0.09
N LEU A 30 4.67 1.52 -0.25
CA LEU A 30 5.55 1.04 -1.32
C LEU A 30 5.19 1.68 -2.68
N ALA A 31 3.91 1.76 -3.00
CA ALA A 31 3.43 2.36 -4.24
C ALA A 31 3.76 3.85 -4.30
N ILE A 32 3.42 4.61 -3.27
CA ILE A 32 3.70 6.05 -3.20
C ILE A 32 5.20 6.31 -3.33
N SER A 33 6.01 5.57 -2.63
CA SER A 33 7.46 5.75 -2.64
C SER A 33 8.11 5.38 -3.96
N SER A 34 7.52 4.44 -4.68
CA SER A 34 8.04 3.99 -5.98
C SER A 34 7.66 4.95 -7.11
N TRP A 35 6.50 5.61 -7.03
CA TRP A 35 5.95 6.35 -8.16
C TRP A 35 5.84 7.85 -7.95
N VAL A 36 5.80 8.33 -6.71
CA VAL A 36 5.77 9.76 -6.42
C VAL A 36 7.20 10.32 -6.44
N ASN A 37 7.41 11.42 -7.15
CA ASN A 37 8.70 12.09 -7.29
C ASN A 37 8.51 13.60 -7.40
N GLU A 38 9.61 14.34 -7.56
CA GLU A 38 9.62 15.81 -7.65
C GLU A 38 8.77 16.37 -8.80
N SER A 39 8.50 15.56 -9.83
CA SER A 39 7.65 15.94 -10.97
C SER A 39 6.16 15.71 -10.72
N THR A 40 5.80 14.98 -9.68
CA THR A 40 4.40 14.69 -9.34
C THR A 40 3.69 15.96 -8.89
N ARG A 41 2.50 16.21 -9.41
CA ARG A 41 1.68 17.37 -9.08
C ARG A 41 0.25 16.97 -8.77
N GLY A 42 -0.42 17.79 -7.94
CA GLY A 42 -1.83 17.64 -7.66
C GLY A 42 -2.13 16.80 -6.43
N ARG A 43 -3.00 15.82 -6.57
CA ARG A 43 -3.52 14.99 -5.48
C ARG A 43 -3.21 13.52 -5.74
N ILE A 44 -2.74 12.83 -4.72
CA ILE A 44 -2.59 11.38 -4.76
C ILE A 44 -3.93 10.75 -4.35
N VAL A 45 -4.43 9.86 -5.16
CA VAL A 45 -5.68 9.14 -4.91
C VAL A 45 -5.35 7.67 -4.65
N LEU A 46 -5.66 7.20 -3.44
CA LEU A 46 -5.61 5.78 -3.10
C LEU A 46 -6.95 5.14 -3.46
N VAL A 47 -6.91 4.10 -4.26
CA VAL A 47 -8.10 3.32 -4.64
C VAL A 47 -7.94 1.90 -4.12
N GLY A 48 -8.91 1.43 -3.35
CA GLY A 48 -8.87 0.10 -2.77
C GLY A 48 -10.17 -0.33 -2.12
N ASP A 49 -10.24 -1.57 -1.69
CA ASP A 49 -11.41 -2.18 -1.06
C ASP A 49 -11.33 -2.20 0.48
N ALA A 50 -10.22 -1.83 1.05
CA ALA A 50 -10.01 -1.75 2.50
C ALA A 50 -10.42 -0.40 3.07
N LEU A 51 -11.72 -0.16 3.20
CA LEU A 51 -12.28 1.12 3.65
C LEU A 51 -11.69 1.62 4.97
N GLY A 52 -11.56 0.75 5.97
CA GLY A 52 -11.05 1.15 7.28
C GLY A 52 -9.60 1.60 7.27
N VAL A 53 -8.77 0.93 6.46
CA VAL A 53 -7.36 1.29 6.27
C VAL A 53 -7.25 2.63 5.58
N MET A 54 -7.94 2.79 4.47
CA MET A 54 -7.90 4.02 3.67
C MET A 54 -8.40 5.23 4.46
N HIS A 55 -9.49 5.06 5.21
CA HIS A 55 -10.04 6.11 6.07
C HIS A 55 -9.05 6.53 7.15
N GLY A 56 -8.47 5.57 7.86
CA GLY A 56 -7.46 5.83 8.90
C GLY A 56 -6.21 6.49 8.35
N MET A 57 -5.75 6.10 7.16
CA MET A 57 -4.57 6.67 6.52
C MET A 57 -4.81 8.10 6.03
N VAL A 58 -5.94 8.37 5.40
CA VAL A 58 -6.28 9.71 4.87
C VAL A 58 -6.52 10.70 6.01
N GLN A 59 -7.10 10.27 7.11
CA GLN A 59 -7.31 11.10 8.30
C GLN A 59 -6.14 11.12 9.27
N TRP A 60 -5.07 10.40 9.00
CA TRP A 60 -3.91 10.24 9.89
C TRP A 60 -4.26 9.71 11.29
N SER A 61 -5.29 8.89 11.40
CA SER A 61 -5.87 8.42 12.67
C SER A 61 -6.31 6.96 12.61
N ALA A 62 -5.41 6.04 12.30
CA ALA A 62 -5.70 4.61 12.38
C ALA A 62 -5.65 4.11 13.83
N LYS A 63 -6.45 3.07 14.15
CA LYS A 63 -6.39 2.39 15.45
C LYS A 63 -5.09 1.61 15.64
N SER A 64 -4.54 1.07 14.57
CA SER A 64 -3.28 0.33 14.58
C SER A 64 -2.09 1.30 14.66
N ARG A 65 -1.21 1.07 15.64
CA ARG A 65 0.05 1.83 15.77
C ARG A 65 0.90 1.72 14.49
N VAL A 66 1.03 0.51 13.94
CA VAL A 66 1.86 0.28 12.74
C VAL A 66 1.28 0.99 11.53
N VAL A 67 -0.04 0.98 11.34
CA VAL A 67 -0.69 1.72 10.26
C VAL A 67 -0.46 3.23 10.42
N ASN A 68 -0.48 3.75 11.65
CA ASN A 68 -0.15 5.16 11.90
C ASN A 68 1.31 5.49 11.57
N GLU A 69 2.26 4.61 11.90
CA GLU A 69 3.67 4.80 11.53
C GLU A 69 3.85 4.78 10.00
N ILE A 70 3.17 3.88 9.30
CA ILE A 70 3.15 3.85 7.83
C ILE A 70 2.58 5.15 7.27
N SER A 71 1.48 5.65 7.84
CA SER A 71 0.86 6.91 7.43
C SER A 71 1.81 8.09 7.61
N LYS A 72 2.59 8.13 8.68
CA LYS A 72 3.62 9.16 8.89
C LYS A 72 4.70 9.11 7.83
N GLU A 73 5.17 7.91 7.47
CA GLU A 73 6.14 7.74 6.38
C GLU A 73 5.58 8.25 5.04
N ILE A 74 4.31 7.98 4.75
CA ILE A 74 3.64 8.54 3.57
C ILE A 74 3.61 10.06 3.63
N ALA A 75 3.28 10.65 4.78
CA ALA A 75 3.27 12.09 4.97
C ALA A 75 4.65 12.71 4.71
N LEU A 76 5.73 12.06 5.14
CA LEU A 76 7.10 12.51 4.89
C LEU A 76 7.48 12.50 3.41
N VAL A 77 6.88 11.64 2.61
CA VAL A 77 7.04 11.63 1.15
C VAL A 77 6.24 12.77 0.50
N LEU A 78 5.00 12.96 0.92
CA LEU A 78 4.05 13.87 0.27
C LEU A 78 4.22 15.34 0.67
N ALA A 79 4.51 15.62 1.94
CA ALA A 79 4.55 16.98 2.47
C ALA A 79 5.61 17.87 1.80
N PRO A 80 6.86 17.44 1.57
CA PRO A 80 7.86 18.24 0.87
C PRO A 80 7.48 18.61 -0.56
N LEU A 81 6.61 17.82 -1.19
CA LEU A 81 6.12 18.03 -2.56
C LEU A 81 4.79 18.78 -2.60
N CYS A 82 4.25 19.18 -1.45
CA CYS A 82 2.95 19.83 -1.32
C CYS A 82 1.80 19.01 -1.95
N LEU A 83 1.88 17.70 -1.87
CA LEU A 83 0.86 16.77 -2.39
C LEU A 83 -0.15 16.43 -1.29
N SER A 84 -1.42 16.36 -1.67
CA SER A 84 -2.49 15.90 -0.78
C SER A 84 -2.87 14.45 -1.08
N LEU A 85 -3.44 13.77 -0.07
CA LEU A 85 -3.89 12.39 -0.15
C LEU A 85 -5.40 12.31 -0.07
N MET A 86 -6.02 11.51 -0.93
CA MET A 86 -7.44 11.19 -0.92
C MET A 86 -7.62 9.68 -1.10
N GLY A 87 -8.63 9.11 -0.44
CA GLY A 87 -9.00 7.71 -0.60
C GLY A 87 -10.33 7.56 -1.34
N ILE A 88 -10.39 6.60 -2.25
CA ILE A 88 -11.62 6.17 -2.92
C ILE A 88 -11.81 4.68 -2.63
N HIS A 89 -12.92 4.35 -1.96
CA HIS A 89 -13.30 2.97 -1.75
C HIS A 89 -13.98 2.41 -3.00
N ILE A 90 -13.55 1.22 -3.43
CA ILE A 90 -14.23 0.41 -4.42
C ILE A 90 -14.58 -0.95 -3.79
N TRP A 91 -15.66 -1.57 -4.26
CA TRP A 91 -16.02 -2.89 -3.81
C TRP A 91 -15.00 -3.93 -4.32
N GLY A 92 -14.75 -4.98 -3.52
CA GLY A 92 -13.78 -6.02 -3.89
C GLY A 92 -14.04 -6.64 -5.27
N GLU A 93 -15.32 -6.74 -5.64
CA GLU A 93 -15.74 -7.24 -6.97
C GLU A 93 -15.29 -6.33 -8.11
N GLU A 94 -15.14 -5.04 -7.87
CA GLU A 94 -14.66 -4.05 -8.85
C GLU A 94 -13.15 -3.93 -8.89
N ASN A 95 -12.47 -4.52 -7.92
CA ASN A 95 -11.00 -4.47 -7.77
C ASN A 95 -10.31 -5.69 -8.41
N GLU A 96 -10.81 -6.15 -9.53
CA GLU A 96 -10.41 -7.42 -10.16
C GLU A 96 -8.93 -7.50 -10.50
N LEU A 97 -8.33 -6.44 -11.05
CA LEU A 97 -6.93 -6.43 -11.44
C LEU A 97 -6.00 -6.52 -10.23
N ALA A 98 -6.28 -5.77 -9.17
CA ALA A 98 -5.48 -5.81 -7.95
C ALA A 98 -5.65 -7.17 -7.24
N ASP A 99 -6.86 -7.71 -7.18
CA ASP A 99 -7.12 -9.05 -6.63
C ASP A 99 -6.36 -10.13 -7.41
N ALA A 100 -6.41 -10.10 -8.75
CA ALA A 100 -5.68 -11.04 -9.58
C ALA A 100 -4.17 -10.95 -9.36
N LEU A 101 -3.61 -9.74 -9.27
CA LEU A 101 -2.19 -9.53 -8.97
C LEU A 101 -1.79 -10.03 -7.58
N SER A 102 -2.64 -9.83 -6.58
CA SER A 102 -2.38 -10.29 -5.22
C SER A 102 -2.36 -11.81 -5.10
N ARG A 103 -3.03 -12.51 -6.01
CA ARG A 103 -3.16 -13.98 -6.03
C ARG A 103 -2.27 -14.70 -7.05
N LEU A 104 -1.33 -14.02 -7.69
CA LEU A 104 -0.40 -14.63 -8.66
C LEU A 104 0.34 -15.84 -8.06
N TYR A 105 0.74 -15.75 -6.79
CA TYR A 105 1.47 -16.82 -6.10
C TYR A 105 0.58 -17.95 -5.57
N SER A 106 -0.74 -17.77 -5.69
CA SER A 106 -1.74 -18.81 -5.39
C SER A 106 -2.20 -19.56 -6.63
N GLY A 107 -1.49 -19.41 -7.76
CA GLY A 107 -1.76 -20.13 -9.00
C GLY A 107 -2.72 -19.42 -9.97
N LYS A 108 -3.10 -18.17 -9.72
CA LYS A 108 -3.82 -17.37 -10.71
C LYS A 108 -2.88 -16.89 -11.81
N ASP A 109 -3.37 -16.87 -13.04
CA ASP A 109 -2.64 -16.35 -14.18
C ASP A 109 -2.48 -14.84 -14.12
N PHE A 110 -1.39 -14.35 -14.73
CA PHE A 110 -1.16 -12.92 -14.85
C PHE A 110 -2.24 -12.29 -15.75
N PRO A 111 -2.89 -11.18 -15.31
CA PRO A 111 -3.95 -10.55 -16.09
C PRO A 111 -3.48 -10.15 -17.49
N PRO A 112 -4.11 -10.60 -18.57
CA PRO A 112 -3.71 -10.25 -19.93
C PRO A 112 -3.72 -8.75 -20.20
N ALA A 113 -4.62 -8.02 -19.55
CA ALA A 113 -4.72 -6.56 -19.66
C ALA A 113 -3.44 -5.82 -19.23
N LEU A 114 -2.61 -6.44 -18.40
CA LEU A 114 -1.37 -5.87 -17.88
C LEU A 114 -0.12 -6.45 -18.55
N ALA A 115 -0.25 -7.31 -19.56
CA ALA A 115 0.87 -8.01 -20.18
C ALA A 115 1.92 -7.05 -20.79
N HIS A 116 1.50 -5.86 -21.23
CA HIS A 116 2.35 -4.83 -21.82
C HIS A 116 2.89 -3.82 -20.80
N VAL A 117 2.48 -3.89 -19.55
CA VAL A 117 2.91 -2.95 -18.50
C VAL A 117 4.26 -3.39 -17.94
N PRO A 118 5.29 -2.52 -17.93
CA PRO A 118 6.57 -2.85 -17.33
C PRO A 118 6.44 -3.17 -15.86
N ARG A 119 7.16 -4.20 -15.41
CA ARG A 119 7.25 -4.54 -13.99
C ARG A 119 8.45 -3.86 -13.37
N SER A 120 8.25 -3.23 -12.22
CA SER A 120 9.32 -2.70 -11.38
C SER A 120 9.28 -3.35 -9.99
N ARG A 121 10.43 -3.41 -9.33
CA ARG A 121 10.49 -3.79 -7.92
C ARG A 121 10.39 -2.52 -7.08
N PRO A 122 9.56 -2.50 -6.02
CA PRO A 122 9.55 -1.38 -5.11
C PRO A 122 10.89 -1.24 -4.39
N ILE A 123 11.26 -0.01 -4.08
CA ILE A 123 12.45 0.28 -3.29
C ILE A 123 12.05 0.13 -1.81
N GLU A 124 12.51 -0.93 -1.17
CA GLU A 124 12.22 -1.21 0.23
C GLU A 124 13.27 -0.55 1.15
N GLN A 125 13.28 0.78 1.19
CA GLN A 125 14.21 1.56 2.05
C GLN A 125 13.63 1.93 3.42
N TRP A 126 12.56 1.31 3.84
CA TRP A 126 11.77 1.66 5.03
C TRP A 126 12.22 0.93 6.29
N LEU A 127 13.50 0.74 6.44
CA LEU A 127 14.08 0.05 7.60
C LEU A 127 13.83 0.78 8.93
N SER A 128 13.39 2.05 8.87
CA SER A 128 13.08 2.83 10.06
C SER A 128 11.76 2.47 10.74
N LEU A 129 10.86 1.75 10.09
CA LEU A 129 9.59 1.32 10.68
C LEU A 129 9.78 0.35 11.87
N GLY A 130 10.92 -0.28 12.00
CA GLY A 130 11.26 -1.20 13.08
C GLY A 130 12.08 -0.60 14.23
N THR A 131 12.44 0.64 14.12
CA THR A 131 13.18 1.38 15.14
C THR A 131 12.29 2.46 15.77
#